data_6cc35b3de5c856617fb859e3eea0a218
#
_entry.id   6cc35b3de5c856617fb859e3eea0a218
#
_cell.length_a   1.000
_cell.length_b   1.000
_cell.length_c   1.000
_cell.angle_alpha   90.00
_cell.angle_beta   90.00
_cell.angle_gamma   90.00
#
_symmetry.space_group_name_H-M   'P 1'
#
loop_
_entity.id
_entity.type
_entity.pdbx_description
1 polymer ?
#
loop_
_entity_poly.entity_id
_entity_poly.type
_entity_poly.pdbx_seq_one_letter_code
_entity_poly.pdbx_strand_id
1 'polypeptide(L)'
;MEDRALLAVSTFCFLLGFAYTMFVLGSGRYRPSRFNFAAMIGGFVFQTGFLVERGHALNACPLTNLFEVLIFLSWSMVLLYFLVGTAYRISLLGVFTSPLAFIFQTVALISPIDSPPGPRARVAPQPWLETHAAISIVAYGAFALACVAGVMYLIQERQLKTHRLRGMFFYLPPIADLAVAINRLIFTGFILLTLGLLTGFAVRPEVEWSKVIWGVGVWLIYGGILQADKWRRVTPRRVAVLSVAAFSITLATLWGLNFLAPKGSL
;
A
#
# COMPACT_ATOMS: atom_id res chain seq x y z
N MET A 1 1.52 -23.17 12.09
CA MET A 1 0.42 -22.65 12.94
C MET A 1 0.84 -21.41 13.70
N GLU A 2 2.11 -21.29 14.09
CA GLU A 2 2.63 -20.10 14.81
C GLU A 2 2.66 -18.85 13.95
N ASP A 3 2.95 -18.98 12.66
CA ASP A 3 2.95 -17.88 11.71
C ASP A 3 1.59 -17.14 11.62
N ARG A 4 0.47 -17.88 11.59
CA ARG A 4 -0.87 -17.27 11.57
C ARG A 4 -1.22 -16.58 12.89
N ALA A 5 -0.66 -17.02 14.02
CA ALA A 5 -0.86 -16.36 15.30
C ALA A 5 -0.22 -14.95 15.30
N LEU A 6 0.99 -14.83 14.76
CA LEU A 6 1.67 -13.54 14.62
C LEU A 6 0.85 -12.57 13.72
N LEU A 7 0.30 -13.08 12.61
CA LEU A 7 -0.53 -12.28 11.74
C LEU A 7 -1.84 -11.86 12.42
N ALA A 8 -2.47 -12.75 13.19
CA ALA A 8 -3.68 -12.41 13.95
C ALA A 8 -3.43 -11.34 15.00
N VAL A 9 -2.30 -11.42 15.73
CA VAL A 9 -1.89 -10.40 16.71
C VAL A 9 -1.63 -9.06 15.99
N SER A 10 -0.93 -9.08 14.85
CA SER A 10 -0.72 -7.89 14.04
C SER A 10 -2.03 -7.26 13.60
N THR A 11 -2.96 -8.07 13.09
CA THR A 11 -4.29 -7.61 12.65
C THR A 11 -5.07 -7.00 13.81
N PHE A 12 -4.99 -7.60 14.99
CA PHE A 12 -5.61 -7.07 16.20
C PHE A 12 -5.00 -5.71 16.63
N CYS A 13 -3.69 -5.54 16.53
CA CYS A 13 -3.04 -4.26 16.77
C CYS A 13 -3.54 -3.17 15.81
N PHE A 14 -3.67 -3.47 14.51
CA PHE A 14 -4.22 -2.52 13.55
C PHE A 14 -5.71 -2.24 13.77
N LEU A 15 -6.49 -3.23 14.21
CA LEU A 15 -7.87 -3.04 14.63
C LEU A 15 -7.98 -2.08 15.82
N LEU A 16 -7.12 -2.23 16.84
CA LEU A 16 -7.07 -1.33 17.98
C LEU A 16 -6.75 0.11 17.55
N GLY A 17 -5.76 0.28 16.67
CA GLY A 17 -5.42 1.57 16.06
C GLY A 17 -6.59 2.17 15.28
N PHE A 18 -7.28 1.36 14.50
CA PHE A 18 -8.47 1.76 13.75
C PHE A 18 -9.65 2.14 14.69
N ALA A 19 -9.99 1.28 15.63
CA ALA A 19 -11.07 1.54 16.58
C ALA A 19 -10.83 2.79 17.41
N TYR A 20 -9.60 2.97 17.91
CA TYR A 20 -9.20 4.19 18.60
C TYR A 20 -9.37 5.42 17.71
N THR A 21 -8.94 5.34 16.47
CA THR A 21 -9.10 6.41 15.49
C THR A 21 -10.56 6.78 15.28
N MET A 22 -11.44 5.80 15.07
CA MET A 22 -12.87 6.03 14.89
C MET A 22 -13.50 6.66 16.13
N PHE A 23 -13.14 6.19 17.32
CA PHE A 23 -13.62 6.75 18.58
C PHE A 23 -13.20 8.22 18.76
N VAL A 24 -11.93 8.53 18.54
CA VAL A 24 -11.41 9.90 18.71
C VAL A 24 -11.95 10.86 17.65
N LEU A 25 -12.09 10.40 16.41
CA LEU A 25 -12.68 11.19 15.34
C LEU A 25 -14.17 11.45 15.61
N GLY A 26 -14.90 10.46 16.13
CA GLY A 26 -16.32 10.61 16.50
C GLY A 26 -16.54 11.54 17.69
N SER A 27 -15.59 11.60 18.65
CA SER A 27 -15.67 12.49 19.82
C SER A 27 -15.35 13.96 19.52
N GLY A 28 -14.92 14.29 18.29
CA GLY A 28 -14.57 15.64 17.87
C GLY A 28 -13.33 16.22 18.59
N ARG A 29 -12.50 15.41 19.21
CA ARG A 29 -11.31 15.81 19.97
C ARG A 29 -10.08 15.02 19.47
N TYR A 30 -9.70 15.19 18.21
CA TYR A 30 -8.48 14.55 17.74
C TYR A 30 -7.26 15.13 18.45
N ARG A 31 -6.51 14.26 19.12
CA ARG A 31 -5.15 14.53 19.55
C ARG A 31 -4.23 13.48 18.94
N PRO A 32 -3.08 13.86 18.36
CA PRO A 32 -2.08 12.88 17.95
C PRO A 32 -1.81 11.95 19.10
N SER A 33 -2.15 10.68 18.96
CA SER A 33 -2.12 9.75 20.06
C SER A 33 -0.93 8.84 19.98
N ARG A 34 -0.16 8.81 21.05
CA ARG A 34 0.88 7.80 21.26
C ARG A 34 0.33 6.38 21.19
N PHE A 35 -0.95 6.21 21.56
CA PHE A 35 -1.61 4.91 21.53
C PHE A 35 -1.75 4.36 20.08
N ASN A 36 -2.30 5.17 19.15
CA ASN A 36 -2.40 4.77 17.76
C ASN A 36 -1.02 4.48 17.14
N PHE A 37 -0.04 5.33 17.44
CA PHE A 37 1.33 5.12 16.97
C PHE A 37 1.94 3.83 17.54
N ALA A 38 1.76 3.56 18.84
CA ALA A 38 2.21 2.32 19.48
C ALA A 38 1.50 1.08 18.90
N ALA A 39 0.19 1.15 18.65
CA ALA A 39 -0.56 0.09 18.01
C ALA A 39 -0.05 -0.20 16.60
N MET A 40 0.27 0.83 15.81
CA MET A 40 0.86 0.66 14.49
C MET A 40 2.27 0.06 14.53
N ILE A 41 3.11 0.47 15.49
CA ILE A 41 4.44 -0.16 15.70
C ILE A 41 4.27 -1.62 16.08
N GLY A 42 3.41 -1.94 17.04
CA GLY A 42 3.13 -3.31 17.45
C GLY A 42 2.67 -4.17 16.26
N GLY A 43 1.67 -3.69 15.52
CA GLY A 43 1.19 -4.35 14.31
C GLY A 43 2.31 -4.59 13.29
N PHE A 44 3.14 -3.59 13.04
CA PHE A 44 4.26 -3.68 12.10
C PHE A 44 5.33 -4.70 12.55
N VAL A 45 5.67 -4.73 13.84
CA VAL A 45 6.65 -5.68 14.38
C VAL A 45 6.16 -7.13 14.25
N PHE A 46 4.91 -7.40 14.66
CA PHE A 46 4.33 -8.75 14.52
C PHE A 46 4.16 -9.16 13.05
N GLN A 47 3.80 -8.23 12.18
CA GLN A 47 3.71 -8.49 10.75
C GLN A 47 5.08 -8.78 10.13
N THR A 48 6.12 -8.07 10.57
CA THR A 48 7.49 -8.34 10.15
C THR A 48 7.93 -9.73 10.62
N GLY A 49 7.63 -10.10 11.88
CA GLY A 49 7.87 -11.45 12.40
C GLY A 49 7.19 -12.52 11.54
N PHE A 50 5.92 -12.34 11.19
CA PHE A 50 5.19 -13.22 10.28
C PHE A 50 5.89 -13.37 8.92
N LEU A 51 6.30 -12.27 8.29
CA LEU A 51 6.95 -12.30 6.98
C LEU A 51 8.31 -13.00 7.04
N VAL A 52 9.08 -12.81 8.13
CA VAL A 52 10.36 -13.48 8.35
C VAL A 52 10.16 -14.97 8.53
N GLU A 53 9.26 -15.42 9.42
CA GLU A 53 8.98 -16.84 9.63
C GLU A 53 8.49 -17.53 8.37
N ARG A 54 7.58 -16.86 7.63
CA ARG A 54 7.05 -17.37 6.36
C ARG A 54 8.15 -17.46 5.31
N GLY A 55 9.03 -16.45 5.22
CA GLY A 55 10.19 -16.46 4.32
C GLY A 55 11.16 -17.60 4.63
N HIS A 56 11.46 -17.85 5.91
CA HIS A 56 12.27 -18.99 6.32
C HIS A 56 11.61 -20.34 5.97
N ALA A 57 10.31 -20.48 6.19
CA ALA A 57 9.58 -21.69 5.87
C ALA A 57 9.55 -21.99 4.35
N LEU A 58 9.50 -20.95 3.52
CA LEU A 58 9.51 -21.07 2.06
C LEU A 58 10.91 -21.12 1.46
N ASN A 59 11.94 -20.76 2.24
CA ASN A 59 13.30 -20.50 1.75
C ASN A 59 13.35 -19.52 0.57
N ALA A 60 12.42 -18.55 0.56
CA ALA A 60 12.23 -17.55 -0.47
C ALA A 60 11.48 -16.35 0.08
N CYS A 61 11.46 -15.23 -0.64
CA CYS A 61 10.60 -14.09 -0.28
C CYS A 61 9.12 -14.51 -0.31
N PRO A 62 8.33 -14.21 0.75
CA PRO A 62 6.93 -14.62 0.86
C PRO A 62 6.02 -13.78 -0.05
N LEU A 63 6.11 -14.01 -1.35
CA LEU A 63 5.36 -13.35 -2.41
C LEU A 63 4.84 -14.38 -3.45
N THR A 64 4.58 -15.60 -3.00
CA THR A 64 4.26 -16.72 -3.88
C THR A 64 2.78 -16.80 -4.25
N ASN A 65 1.93 -16.19 -3.44
CA ASN A 65 0.48 -16.20 -3.63
C ASN A 65 -0.16 -14.86 -3.24
N LEU A 66 -1.44 -14.67 -3.58
CA LEU A 66 -2.15 -13.42 -3.34
C LEU A 66 -2.27 -13.08 -1.84
N PHE A 67 -2.36 -14.10 -0.97
CA PHE A 67 -2.35 -13.93 0.48
C PHE A 67 -1.09 -13.20 0.95
N GLU A 68 0.08 -13.68 0.55
CA GLU A 68 1.38 -13.11 0.90
C GLU A 68 1.57 -11.71 0.29
N VAL A 69 1.13 -11.52 -0.96
CA VAL A 69 1.16 -10.21 -1.65
C VAL A 69 0.35 -9.16 -0.89
N LEU A 70 -0.86 -9.48 -0.42
CA LEU A 70 -1.69 -8.55 0.34
C LEU A 70 -1.06 -8.18 1.69
N ILE A 71 -0.46 -9.16 2.37
CA ILE A 71 0.24 -8.93 3.63
C ILE A 71 1.47 -8.06 3.39
N PHE A 72 2.28 -8.39 2.39
CA PHE A 72 3.47 -7.61 2.05
C PHE A 72 3.12 -6.18 1.59
N LEU A 73 2.02 -6.00 0.86
CA LEU A 73 1.50 -4.68 0.48
C LEU A 73 1.09 -3.87 1.73
N SER A 74 0.36 -4.50 2.65
CA SER A 74 0.02 -3.88 3.95
C SER A 74 1.27 -3.47 4.72
N TRP A 75 2.26 -4.34 4.80
CA TRP A 75 3.55 -4.07 5.44
C TRP A 75 4.28 -2.89 4.79
N SER A 76 4.33 -2.88 3.46
CA SER A 76 4.97 -1.81 2.67
C SER A 76 4.33 -0.45 2.92
N MET A 77 2.99 -0.41 3.03
CA MET A 77 2.27 0.83 3.35
C MET A 77 2.61 1.36 4.73
N VAL A 78 2.66 0.49 5.74
CA VAL A 78 2.99 0.89 7.11
C VAL A 78 4.46 1.32 7.20
N LEU A 79 5.38 0.62 6.53
CA LEU A 79 6.79 1.01 6.41
C LEU A 79 6.92 2.42 5.83
N LEU A 80 6.29 2.65 4.68
CA LEU A 80 6.33 3.96 4.01
C LEU A 80 5.65 5.06 4.83
N TYR A 81 4.59 4.73 5.57
CA TYR A 81 4.00 5.66 6.53
C TYR A 81 5.03 6.07 7.60
N PHE A 82 5.80 5.15 8.15
CA PHE A 82 6.83 5.51 9.12
C PHE A 82 7.97 6.34 8.50
N LEU A 83 8.36 6.05 7.27
CA LEU A 83 9.44 6.78 6.58
C LEU A 83 8.98 8.18 6.12
N VAL A 84 7.81 8.26 5.51
CA VAL A 84 7.32 9.51 4.88
C VAL A 84 6.47 10.31 5.87
N GLY A 85 5.58 9.66 6.62
CA GLY A 85 4.64 10.32 7.52
C GLY A 85 5.31 11.05 8.68
N THR A 86 6.38 10.48 9.24
CA THR A 86 7.17 11.08 10.32
C THR A 86 7.97 12.28 9.84
N ALA A 87 8.55 12.20 8.63
CA ALA A 87 9.34 13.27 8.04
C ALA A 87 8.53 14.56 7.77
N TYR A 88 7.21 14.42 7.57
CA TYR A 88 6.36 15.54 7.16
C TYR A 88 5.27 15.91 8.17
N ARG A 89 5.35 15.41 9.41
CA ARG A 89 4.34 15.64 10.46
C ARG A 89 2.90 15.29 10.03
N ILE A 90 2.73 14.40 9.06
CA ILE A 90 1.42 13.94 8.59
C ILE A 90 0.92 12.86 9.54
N SER A 91 0.71 13.20 10.79
CA SER A 91 0.27 12.25 11.82
C SER A 91 -1.10 11.62 11.50
N LEU A 92 -1.92 12.35 10.72
CA LEU A 92 -3.23 11.88 10.27
C LEU A 92 -3.18 10.85 9.14
N LEU A 93 -2.08 10.72 8.39
CA LEU A 93 -1.94 9.65 7.40
C LEU A 93 -2.04 8.27 8.09
N GLY A 94 -1.50 8.13 9.32
CA GLY A 94 -1.62 6.93 10.13
C GLY A 94 -3.05 6.53 10.49
N VAL A 95 -3.93 7.53 10.63
CA VAL A 95 -5.37 7.33 10.88
C VAL A 95 -6.04 6.54 9.75
N PHE A 96 -5.60 6.73 8.51
CA PHE A 96 -6.15 6.05 7.35
C PHE A 96 -5.32 4.83 6.94
N THR A 97 -4.03 4.80 7.28
CA THR A 97 -3.16 3.64 7.02
C THR A 97 -3.56 2.45 7.89
N SER A 98 -3.90 2.68 9.16
CA SER A 98 -4.32 1.62 10.10
C SER A 98 -5.58 0.86 9.63
N PRO A 99 -6.70 1.51 9.22
CA PRO A 99 -7.86 0.80 8.67
C PRO A 99 -7.51 0.00 7.41
N LEU A 100 -6.69 0.57 6.53
CA LEU A 100 -6.36 -0.08 5.26
C LEU A 100 -5.46 -1.30 5.50
N ALA A 101 -4.48 -1.20 6.41
CA ALA A 101 -3.68 -2.33 6.84
C ALA A 101 -4.54 -3.44 7.46
N PHE A 102 -5.48 -3.06 8.35
CA PHE A 102 -6.45 -3.98 8.94
C PHE A 102 -7.30 -4.68 7.86
N ILE A 103 -7.82 -3.94 6.88
CA ILE A 103 -8.65 -4.51 5.80
C ILE A 103 -7.84 -5.51 4.97
N PHE A 104 -6.63 -5.18 4.54
CA PHE A 104 -5.81 -6.10 3.74
C PHE A 104 -5.46 -7.38 4.49
N GLN A 105 -5.09 -7.26 5.77
CA GLN A 105 -4.80 -8.44 6.58
C GLN A 105 -6.05 -9.28 6.88
N THR A 106 -7.19 -8.63 7.13
CA THR A 106 -8.45 -9.33 7.38
C THR A 106 -8.90 -10.08 6.13
N VAL A 107 -8.82 -9.44 4.95
CA VAL A 107 -9.11 -10.10 3.67
C VAL A 107 -8.18 -11.29 3.46
N ALA A 108 -6.89 -11.14 3.74
CA ALA A 108 -5.94 -12.24 3.65
C ALA A 108 -6.29 -13.39 4.62
N LEU A 109 -6.65 -13.11 5.87
CA LEU A 109 -6.95 -14.12 6.87
C LEU A 109 -8.26 -14.91 6.60
N ILE A 110 -9.29 -14.22 6.09
CA ILE A 110 -10.64 -14.81 5.88
C ILE A 110 -10.72 -15.53 4.54
N SER A 111 -10.04 -15.00 3.51
CA SER A 111 -10.13 -15.57 2.17
C SER A 111 -9.34 -16.88 2.05
N PRO A 112 -9.84 -17.88 1.34
CA PRO A 112 -9.12 -19.13 1.07
C PRO A 112 -8.05 -18.94 -0.04
N ILE A 113 -7.30 -17.82 0.03
CA ILE A 113 -6.28 -17.43 -0.95
C ILE A 113 -4.88 -17.86 -0.53
N ASP A 114 -4.73 -18.42 0.67
CA ASP A 114 -3.48 -19.04 1.11
C ASP A 114 -3.37 -20.43 0.48
N SER A 115 -2.97 -20.44 -0.77
CA SER A 115 -2.72 -21.68 -1.51
C SER A 115 -1.36 -22.26 -1.12
N PRO A 116 -1.23 -23.60 -1.11
CA PRO A 116 0.09 -24.22 -0.97
C PRO A 116 1.06 -23.63 -1.99
N PRO A 117 2.36 -23.51 -1.64
CA PRO A 117 3.34 -23.00 -2.57
C PRO A 117 3.26 -23.74 -3.90
N GLY A 118 3.05 -23.01 -4.98
CA GLY A 118 2.96 -23.58 -6.32
C GLY A 118 4.29 -24.23 -6.74
N PRO A 119 4.34 -24.91 -7.88
CA PRO A 119 5.56 -25.57 -8.39
C PRO A 119 6.78 -24.65 -8.43
N ARG A 120 6.58 -23.35 -8.63
CA ARG A 120 7.66 -22.34 -8.65
C ARG A 120 8.34 -22.13 -7.28
N ALA A 121 7.63 -22.28 -6.18
CA ALA A 121 8.22 -22.17 -4.84
C ALA A 121 9.13 -23.36 -4.50
N ARG A 122 9.10 -24.42 -5.29
CA ARG A 122 9.99 -25.57 -5.19
C ARG A 122 11.23 -25.45 -6.09
N VAL A 123 11.28 -24.40 -6.93
CA VAL A 123 12.44 -24.06 -7.76
C VAL A 123 13.45 -23.32 -6.88
N ALA A 124 14.75 -23.48 -7.18
CA ALA A 124 15.82 -22.78 -6.47
C ALA A 124 15.51 -21.27 -6.33
N PRO A 125 15.88 -20.64 -5.21
CA PRO A 125 15.67 -19.22 -4.98
C PRO A 125 16.16 -18.38 -6.17
N GLN A 126 15.31 -17.49 -6.66
CA GLN A 126 15.64 -16.57 -7.75
C GLN A 126 15.79 -15.15 -7.22
N PRO A 127 16.95 -14.74 -6.72
CA PRO A 127 17.14 -13.48 -6.00
C PRO A 127 16.66 -12.26 -6.80
N TRP A 128 16.88 -12.27 -8.13
CA TRP A 128 16.45 -11.16 -9.00
C TRP A 128 14.92 -11.07 -9.14
N LEU A 129 14.23 -12.20 -9.24
CA LEU A 129 12.77 -12.24 -9.31
C LEU A 129 12.15 -11.79 -7.99
N GLU A 130 12.67 -12.28 -6.87
CA GLU A 130 12.23 -11.91 -5.53
C GLU A 130 12.46 -10.41 -5.26
N THR A 131 13.64 -9.89 -5.63
CA THR A 131 13.96 -8.46 -5.50
C THR A 131 13.04 -7.61 -6.37
N HIS A 132 12.81 -8.01 -7.63
CA HIS A 132 11.87 -7.34 -8.52
C HIS A 132 10.47 -7.28 -7.90
N ALA A 133 9.95 -8.41 -7.42
CA ALA A 133 8.63 -8.50 -6.82
C ALA A 133 8.51 -7.64 -5.56
N ALA A 134 9.48 -7.74 -4.65
CA ALA A 134 9.50 -6.99 -3.41
C ALA A 134 9.52 -5.48 -3.64
N ILE A 135 10.44 -4.98 -4.49
CA ILE A 135 10.54 -3.54 -4.80
C ILE A 135 9.26 -3.05 -5.49
N SER A 136 8.69 -3.83 -6.40
CA SER A 136 7.45 -3.48 -7.10
C SER A 136 6.27 -3.36 -6.14
N ILE A 137 6.12 -4.27 -5.16
CA ILE A 137 5.04 -4.19 -4.17
C ILE A 137 5.26 -3.02 -3.20
N VAL A 138 6.50 -2.71 -2.83
CA VAL A 138 6.78 -1.49 -2.04
C VAL A 138 6.38 -0.24 -2.84
N ALA A 139 6.62 -0.20 -4.15
CA ALA A 139 6.13 0.89 -5.00
C ALA A 139 4.60 1.01 -4.98
N TYR A 140 3.88 -0.12 -5.07
CA TYR A 140 2.42 -0.13 -4.93
C TYR A 140 1.95 0.32 -3.55
N GLY A 141 2.70 0.04 -2.49
CA GLY A 141 2.47 0.59 -1.15
C GLY A 141 2.53 2.13 -1.13
N ALA A 142 3.49 2.73 -1.83
CA ALA A 142 3.56 4.19 -1.98
C ALA A 142 2.36 4.75 -2.74
N PHE A 143 1.94 4.09 -3.82
CA PHE A 143 0.75 4.49 -4.59
C PHE A 143 -0.55 4.32 -3.78
N ALA A 144 -0.64 3.29 -2.94
CA ALA A 144 -1.75 3.11 -2.02
C ALA A 144 -1.86 4.27 -1.02
N LEU A 145 -0.74 4.68 -0.43
CA LEU A 145 -0.71 5.83 0.47
C LEU A 145 -1.02 7.14 -0.27
N ALA A 146 -0.56 7.30 -1.51
CA ALA A 146 -0.91 8.45 -2.35
C ALA A 146 -2.41 8.49 -2.64
N CYS A 147 -3.03 7.33 -2.90
CA CYS A 147 -4.48 7.20 -3.04
C CYS A 147 -5.21 7.63 -1.75
N VAL A 148 -4.78 7.14 -0.59
CA VAL A 148 -5.35 7.54 0.71
C VAL A 148 -5.26 9.05 0.92
N ALA A 149 -4.08 9.63 0.70
CA ALA A 149 -3.88 11.09 0.80
C ALA A 149 -4.76 11.84 -0.22
N GLY A 150 -4.97 11.28 -1.41
CA GLY A 150 -5.86 11.80 -2.45
C GLY A 150 -7.33 11.82 -2.00
N VAL A 151 -7.82 10.74 -1.41
CA VAL A 151 -9.16 10.67 -0.82
C VAL A 151 -9.34 11.72 0.27
N MET A 152 -8.35 11.83 1.20
CA MET A 152 -8.36 12.85 2.25
C MET A 152 -8.43 14.27 1.66
N TYR A 153 -7.62 14.55 0.62
CA TYR A 153 -7.63 15.83 -0.09
C TYR A 153 -9.01 16.16 -0.65
N LEU A 154 -9.63 15.20 -1.37
CA LEU A 154 -10.95 15.41 -1.99
C LEU A 154 -12.07 15.63 -0.97
N ILE A 155 -12.03 14.90 0.15
CA ILE A 155 -12.99 15.08 1.23
C ILE A 155 -12.84 16.48 1.85
N GLN A 156 -11.61 16.89 2.15
CA GLN A 156 -11.35 18.20 2.75
C GLN A 156 -11.70 19.35 1.80
N GLU A 157 -11.35 19.24 0.50
CA GLU A 157 -11.75 20.23 -0.51
C GLU A 157 -13.26 20.41 -0.58
N ARG A 158 -14.01 19.29 -0.55
CA ARG A 158 -15.49 19.34 -0.57
C ARG A 158 -16.04 20.07 0.65
N GLN A 159 -15.46 19.86 1.83
CA GLN A 159 -15.93 20.51 3.06
C GLN A 159 -15.61 21.99 3.10
N LEU A 160 -14.43 22.39 2.65
CA LEU A 160 -14.06 23.79 2.52
C LEU A 160 -15.04 24.52 1.59
N LYS A 161 -15.41 23.90 0.46
CA LYS A 161 -16.37 24.48 -0.51
C LYS A 161 -17.80 24.60 0.02
N THR A 162 -18.22 23.68 0.89
CA THR A 162 -19.59 23.69 1.44
C THR A 162 -19.71 24.49 2.73
N HIS A 163 -18.62 25.10 3.22
CA HIS A 163 -18.56 25.81 4.51
C HIS A 163 -19.07 24.98 5.69
N ARG A 164 -19.14 23.66 5.55
CA ARG A 164 -19.58 22.72 6.58
C ARG A 164 -18.39 22.10 7.29
N LEU A 165 -17.67 22.91 8.06
CA LEU A 165 -16.59 22.43 8.92
C LEU A 165 -17.20 21.72 10.15
N ARG A 166 -17.88 20.62 9.97
CA ARG A 166 -18.46 19.82 11.07
C ARG A 166 -17.66 18.54 11.32
N GLY A 167 -17.33 18.30 12.58
CA GLY A 167 -16.88 17.01 13.10
C GLY A 167 -15.46 16.61 12.74
N MET A 168 -15.28 15.36 12.43
CA MET A 168 -14.07 14.57 12.22
C MET A 168 -12.99 15.23 11.34
N PHE A 169 -13.39 16.05 10.38
CA PHE A 169 -12.52 16.58 9.33
C PHE A 169 -11.88 17.93 9.64
N PHE A 170 -12.25 18.56 10.77
CA PHE A 170 -11.58 19.78 11.23
C PHE A 170 -10.09 19.54 11.58
N TYR A 171 -9.74 18.29 11.83
CA TYR A 171 -8.39 17.88 12.26
C TYR A 171 -7.53 17.32 11.12
N LEU A 172 -8.04 17.29 9.88
CA LEU A 172 -7.23 16.87 8.72
C LEU A 172 -6.04 17.83 8.52
N PRO A 173 -4.90 17.32 8.03
CA PRO A 173 -3.78 18.18 7.68
C PRO A 173 -4.20 19.27 6.70
N PRO A 174 -3.53 20.43 6.69
CA PRO A 174 -3.79 21.46 5.70
C PRO A 174 -3.82 20.86 4.28
N ILE A 175 -4.77 21.32 3.46
CA ILE A 175 -4.95 20.81 2.09
C ILE A 175 -3.68 20.94 1.24
N ALA A 176 -2.84 21.94 1.55
CA ALA A 176 -1.54 22.12 0.92
C ALA A 176 -0.56 20.98 1.26
N ASP A 177 -0.55 20.54 2.53
CA ASP A 177 0.32 19.45 2.97
C ASP A 177 -0.09 18.11 2.36
N LEU A 178 -1.40 17.89 2.20
CA LEU A 178 -1.92 16.71 1.49
C LEU A 178 -1.51 16.70 0.03
N ALA A 179 -1.58 17.85 -0.67
CA ALA A 179 -1.13 17.96 -2.06
C ALA A 179 0.36 17.64 -2.20
N VAL A 180 1.19 18.15 -1.29
CA VAL A 180 2.63 17.84 -1.25
C VAL A 180 2.87 16.37 -0.96
N ALA A 181 2.12 15.78 -0.02
CA ALA A 181 2.25 14.37 0.33
C ALA A 181 1.91 13.45 -0.86
N ILE A 182 0.82 13.72 -1.58
CA ILE A 182 0.41 12.97 -2.77
C ILE A 182 1.57 12.95 -3.79
N ASN A 183 2.10 14.10 -4.14
CA ASN A 183 3.17 14.21 -5.13
C ASN A 183 4.44 13.48 -4.71
N ARG A 184 4.83 13.57 -3.44
CA ARG A 184 6.02 12.89 -2.93
C ARG A 184 5.84 11.38 -2.89
N LEU A 185 4.67 10.89 -2.48
CA LEU A 185 4.35 9.47 -2.47
C LEU A 185 4.33 8.90 -3.89
N ILE A 186 3.73 9.62 -4.85
CA ILE A 186 3.76 9.23 -6.26
C ILE A 186 5.20 9.20 -6.78
N PHE A 187 6.01 10.22 -6.47
CA PHE A 187 7.41 10.28 -6.88
C PHE A 187 8.24 9.14 -6.29
N THR A 188 8.09 8.86 -4.98
CA THR A 188 8.76 7.73 -4.32
C THR A 188 8.33 6.40 -4.96
N GLY A 189 7.03 6.19 -5.16
CA GLY A 189 6.51 5.00 -5.83
C GLY A 189 7.01 4.87 -7.27
N PHE A 190 7.12 5.97 -8.01
CA PHE A 190 7.64 5.98 -9.37
C PHE A 190 9.12 5.58 -9.45
N ILE A 191 9.96 6.09 -8.53
CA ILE A 191 11.36 5.67 -8.43
C ILE A 191 11.46 4.18 -8.11
N LEU A 192 10.72 3.71 -7.10
CA LEU A 192 10.71 2.30 -6.70
C LEU A 192 10.21 1.41 -7.84
N LEU A 193 9.16 1.81 -8.55
CA LEU A 193 8.65 1.05 -9.69
C LEU A 193 9.66 1.02 -10.85
N THR A 194 10.37 2.11 -11.08
CA THR A 194 11.46 2.16 -12.08
C THR A 194 12.57 1.18 -11.72
N LEU A 195 13.00 1.16 -10.45
CA LEU A 195 13.98 0.18 -9.97
C LEU A 195 13.44 -1.25 -10.08
N GLY A 196 12.16 -1.45 -9.74
CA GLY A 196 11.47 -2.73 -9.92
C GLY A 196 11.51 -3.18 -11.38
N LEU A 197 11.14 -2.34 -12.33
CA LEU A 197 11.20 -2.67 -13.76
C LEU A 197 12.63 -2.98 -14.23
N LEU A 198 13.61 -2.19 -13.79
CA LEU A 198 15.01 -2.44 -14.13
C LEU A 198 15.51 -3.81 -13.63
N THR A 199 15.16 -4.17 -12.38
CA THR A 199 15.49 -5.50 -11.85
C THR A 199 14.73 -6.61 -12.56
N GLY A 200 13.51 -6.34 -13.07
CA GLY A 200 12.72 -7.27 -13.86
C GLY A 200 13.38 -7.65 -15.19
N PHE A 201 14.12 -6.74 -15.84
CA PHE A 201 14.89 -7.05 -17.05
C PHE A 201 16.08 -7.99 -16.79
N ALA A 202 16.58 -8.08 -15.56
CA ALA A 202 17.62 -9.01 -15.17
C ALA A 202 17.12 -10.46 -14.99
N VAL A 203 15.82 -10.65 -14.85
CA VAL A 203 15.18 -11.98 -14.75
C VAL A 203 15.13 -12.62 -16.13
N ARG A 204 15.82 -13.75 -16.32
CA ARG A 204 15.88 -14.51 -17.60
C ARG A 204 14.73 -15.51 -17.70
N PRO A 205 14.46 -16.07 -18.84
CA PRO A 205 13.83 -15.66 -20.09
C PRO A 205 12.35 -16.08 -20.26
N GLU A 206 11.62 -16.46 -19.21
CA GLU A 206 10.18 -16.76 -19.28
C GLU A 206 9.33 -15.55 -18.88
N VAL A 207 9.64 -14.41 -19.50
CA VAL A 207 8.93 -13.16 -19.23
C VAL A 207 7.53 -13.26 -19.82
N GLU A 208 6.52 -13.35 -18.98
CA GLU A 208 5.14 -13.13 -19.41
C GLU A 208 4.96 -11.68 -19.87
N TRP A 209 4.99 -11.47 -21.18
CA TRP A 209 4.86 -10.15 -21.79
C TRP A 209 3.65 -9.36 -21.31
N SER A 210 2.56 -10.04 -20.95
CA SER A 210 1.38 -9.41 -20.37
C SER A 210 1.68 -8.66 -19.07
N LYS A 211 2.49 -9.22 -18.18
CA LYS A 211 2.90 -8.60 -16.91
C LYS A 211 3.84 -7.41 -17.14
N VAL A 212 4.73 -7.51 -18.11
CA VAL A 212 5.65 -6.41 -18.50
C VAL A 212 4.86 -5.23 -19.06
N ILE A 213 3.98 -5.49 -20.03
CA ILE A 213 3.13 -4.45 -20.64
C ILE A 213 2.30 -3.76 -19.56
N TRP A 214 1.77 -4.53 -18.64
CA TRP A 214 1.01 -3.99 -17.49
C TRP A 214 1.88 -3.11 -16.61
N GLY A 215 3.06 -3.58 -16.18
CA GLY A 215 3.98 -2.81 -15.32
C GLY A 215 4.43 -1.50 -16.00
N VAL A 216 4.74 -1.55 -17.29
CA VAL A 216 5.06 -0.37 -18.10
C VAL A 216 3.84 0.57 -18.21
N GLY A 217 2.64 0.02 -18.38
CA GLY A 217 1.41 0.81 -18.41
C GLY A 217 1.19 1.61 -17.11
N VAL A 218 1.35 0.95 -15.96
CA VAL A 218 1.28 1.62 -14.64
C VAL A 218 2.38 2.68 -14.52
N TRP A 219 3.60 2.38 -14.94
CA TRP A 219 4.72 3.32 -14.93
C TRP A 219 4.42 4.57 -15.78
N LEU A 220 3.87 4.39 -16.98
CA LEU A 220 3.47 5.51 -17.85
C LEU A 220 2.37 6.36 -17.25
N ILE A 221 1.38 5.76 -16.58
CA ILE A 221 0.29 6.49 -15.91
C ILE A 221 0.87 7.40 -14.82
N TYR A 222 1.67 6.86 -13.90
CA TYR A 222 2.23 7.65 -12.80
C TYR A 222 3.28 8.65 -13.26
N GLY A 223 4.11 8.28 -14.25
CA GLY A 223 5.03 9.20 -14.92
C GLY A 223 4.30 10.37 -15.59
N GLY A 224 3.18 10.09 -16.26
CA GLY A 224 2.32 11.10 -16.86
C GLY A 224 1.70 12.06 -15.82
N ILE A 225 1.26 11.54 -14.67
CA ILE A 225 0.74 12.36 -13.56
C ILE A 225 1.83 13.31 -13.04
N LEU A 226 3.04 12.80 -12.78
CA LEU A 226 4.17 13.60 -12.31
C LEU A 226 4.59 14.68 -13.31
N GLN A 227 4.64 14.31 -14.59
CA GLN A 227 5.00 15.25 -15.65
C GLN A 227 3.95 16.35 -15.83
N ALA A 228 2.66 15.99 -15.75
CA ALA A 228 1.58 16.95 -15.85
C ALA A 228 1.56 17.93 -14.67
N ASP A 229 1.87 17.47 -13.46
CA ASP A 229 2.01 18.31 -12.27
C ASP A 229 3.21 19.27 -12.40
N LYS A 230 4.38 18.74 -12.79
CA LYS A 230 5.61 19.54 -12.99
C LYS A 230 5.42 20.69 -13.99
N TRP A 231 4.66 20.45 -15.04
CA TRP A 231 4.37 21.49 -16.03
C TRP A 231 3.21 22.43 -15.63
N ARG A 232 2.72 22.30 -14.37
CA ARG A 232 1.58 23.08 -13.85
C ARG A 232 0.33 23.02 -14.72
N ARG A 233 0.18 21.94 -15.51
CA ARG A 233 -0.98 21.73 -16.38
C ARG A 233 -2.19 21.17 -15.65
N VAL A 234 -1.97 20.69 -14.42
CA VAL A 234 -2.99 19.98 -13.64
C VAL A 234 -3.13 20.61 -12.26
N THR A 235 -4.36 20.84 -11.83
CA THR A 235 -4.64 21.34 -10.48
C THR A 235 -4.39 20.23 -9.43
N PRO A 236 -4.06 20.58 -8.17
CA PRO A 236 -3.87 19.57 -7.09
C PRO A 236 -5.08 18.64 -6.93
N ARG A 237 -6.30 19.14 -7.17
CA ARG A 237 -7.51 18.32 -7.18
C ARG A 237 -7.47 17.24 -8.26
N ARG A 238 -7.02 17.57 -9.46
CA ARG A 238 -6.93 16.59 -10.56
C ARG A 238 -5.85 15.55 -10.26
N VAL A 239 -4.71 15.95 -9.69
CA VAL A 239 -3.67 15.01 -9.23
C VAL A 239 -4.24 14.04 -8.20
N ALA A 240 -5.02 14.53 -7.21
CA ALA A 240 -5.67 13.68 -6.21
C ALA A 240 -6.67 12.69 -6.87
N VAL A 241 -7.52 13.16 -7.80
CA VAL A 241 -8.46 12.29 -8.53
C VAL A 241 -7.72 11.23 -9.35
N LEU A 242 -6.68 11.64 -10.09
CA LEU A 242 -5.88 10.72 -10.91
C LEU A 242 -5.15 9.69 -10.06
N SER A 243 -4.62 10.09 -8.90
CA SER A 243 -3.96 9.18 -7.95
C SER A 243 -4.94 8.11 -7.45
N VAL A 244 -6.15 8.51 -7.05
CA VAL A 244 -7.19 7.58 -6.59
C VAL A 244 -7.62 6.64 -7.72
N ALA A 245 -7.91 7.18 -8.90
CA ALA A 245 -8.34 6.39 -10.06
C ALA A 245 -7.26 5.41 -10.52
N ALA A 246 -6.01 5.87 -10.65
CA ALA A 246 -4.88 5.05 -11.07
C ALA A 246 -4.66 3.88 -10.11
N PHE A 247 -4.66 4.13 -8.79
CA PHE A 247 -4.47 3.05 -7.81
C PHE A 247 -5.65 2.08 -7.80
N SER A 248 -6.90 2.56 -7.89
CA SER A 248 -8.08 1.69 -7.94
C SER A 248 -8.06 0.77 -9.16
N ILE A 249 -7.66 1.28 -10.33
CA ILE A 249 -7.50 0.49 -11.54
C ILE A 249 -6.36 -0.52 -11.35
N THR A 250 -5.21 -0.10 -10.83
CA THR A 250 -4.06 -0.99 -10.58
C THR A 250 -4.44 -2.12 -9.63
N LEU A 251 -5.17 -1.83 -8.55
CA LEU A 251 -5.62 -2.84 -7.60
C LEU A 251 -6.63 -3.82 -8.23
N ALA A 252 -7.63 -3.30 -8.96
CA ALA A 252 -8.64 -4.12 -9.62
C ALA A 252 -8.03 -5.07 -10.66
N THR A 253 -7.03 -4.62 -11.40
CA THR A 253 -6.35 -5.44 -12.40
C THR A 253 -5.37 -6.44 -11.80
N LEU A 254 -4.73 -6.11 -10.69
CA LEU A 254 -3.91 -7.07 -9.93
C LEU A 254 -4.76 -8.25 -9.45
N TRP A 255 -6.01 -7.99 -9.03
CA TRP A 255 -6.99 -9.03 -8.73
C TRP A 255 -7.46 -9.76 -9.98
N GLY A 256 -7.81 -9.03 -11.04
CA GLY A 256 -8.32 -9.60 -12.30
C GLY A 256 -7.34 -10.54 -12.97
N LEU A 257 -6.06 -10.21 -12.99
CA LEU A 257 -5.01 -11.06 -13.57
C LEU A 257 -4.86 -12.39 -12.84
N ASN A 258 -5.07 -12.42 -11.51
CA ASN A 258 -5.04 -13.67 -10.74
C ASN A 258 -6.27 -14.58 -10.98
N PHE A 259 -7.42 -14.00 -11.36
CA PHE A 259 -8.62 -14.77 -11.68
C PHE A 259 -8.67 -15.23 -13.14
N LEU A 260 -8.07 -14.47 -14.04
CA LEU A 260 -8.05 -14.73 -15.49
C LEU A 260 -6.86 -15.60 -15.91
N ALA A 261 -5.81 -15.70 -15.09
CA ALA A 261 -4.73 -16.62 -15.37
C ALA A 261 -5.20 -18.07 -15.28
N PRO A 262 -4.95 -18.93 -16.29
CA PRO A 262 -5.29 -20.34 -16.23
C PRO A 262 -4.66 -20.96 -14.98
N LYS A 263 -5.40 -21.80 -14.23
CA LYS A 263 -4.95 -22.49 -13.01
C LYS A 263 -3.74 -23.43 -13.21
N GLY A 264 -2.77 -23.04 -13.96
CA GLY A 264 -1.53 -23.78 -14.27
C GLY A 264 -0.34 -22.90 -14.61
N SER A 265 -0.47 -21.57 -14.61
CA SER A 265 0.58 -20.64 -15.01
C SER A 265 1.08 -19.71 -13.89
N LEU A 266 0.82 -20.07 -12.62
CA LEU A 266 1.41 -19.40 -11.45
C LEU A 266 2.49 -20.28 -10.83
#